data_f478b089ad987e4ad00243fd478fff3b
#
_entry.id   f478b089ad987e4ad00243fd478fff3b
#
_cell.length_a   1.000
_cell.length_b   1.000
_cell.length_c   1.000
_cell.angle_alpha   90.00
_cell.angle_beta   90.00
_cell.angle_gamma   90.00
#
_symmetry.space_group_name_H-M   'P 1'
#
loop_
_entity.id
_entity.type
_entity.pdbx_description
1 polymer ?
#
loop_
_entity_poly.entity_id
_entity_poly.type
_entity_poly.pdbx_seq_one_letter_code
_entity_poly.pdbx_strand_id
1 'polypeptide(L)'
;MLYDIEDIMTILPHRHPFLFVDRVKAIIEGDKIVAEKDLSIDDHFFDGHFPDNPIMPGVLVSEALAQASGLLLGLKWKERHPSFIKKKHHLFLAHINVKFFTPARPGETLRLEASLKKSYGKFYRFEVAAYTEDNHIARGTLTLAMEI
;
A
#
# COMPACT_ATOMS: atom_id res chain seq x y z
N MET A 1 16.08 -4.86 2.02
CA MET A 1 14.94 -5.02 1.08
C MET A 1 14.60 -6.49 0.98
N LEU A 2 13.35 -6.84 1.31
CA LEU A 2 12.89 -8.23 1.27
C LEU A 2 12.35 -8.61 -0.11
N TYR A 3 11.59 -7.71 -0.73
CA TYR A 3 11.07 -7.88 -2.09
C TYR A 3 11.24 -6.59 -2.87
N ASP A 4 11.60 -6.72 -4.15
CA ASP A 4 11.75 -5.59 -5.08
C ASP A 4 10.47 -5.36 -5.90
N ILE A 5 10.51 -4.37 -6.80
CA ILE A 5 9.35 -4.02 -7.62
C ILE A 5 8.93 -5.17 -8.55
N GLU A 6 9.87 -5.97 -9.03
CA GLU A 6 9.56 -7.12 -9.89
C GLU A 6 8.75 -8.16 -9.12
N ASP A 7 9.16 -8.44 -7.87
CA ASP A 7 8.45 -9.36 -6.99
C ASP A 7 7.03 -8.85 -6.70
N ILE A 8 6.90 -7.55 -6.43
CA ILE A 8 5.62 -6.91 -6.14
C ILE A 8 4.67 -7.05 -7.33
N MET A 9 5.18 -6.86 -8.54
CA MET A 9 4.39 -6.97 -9.77
C MET A 9 3.89 -8.39 -10.05
N THR A 10 4.49 -9.41 -9.43
CA THR A 10 3.96 -10.78 -9.54
C THR A 10 2.71 -10.98 -8.68
N ILE A 11 2.49 -10.12 -7.69
CA ILE A 11 1.39 -10.21 -6.73
C ILE A 11 0.30 -9.19 -7.04
N LEU A 12 0.68 -7.90 -7.15
CA LEU A 12 -0.27 -6.81 -7.41
C LEU A 12 -0.52 -6.66 -8.91
N PRO A 13 -1.78 -6.51 -9.34
CA PRO A 13 -2.10 -6.27 -10.76
C PRO A 13 -1.83 -4.84 -11.20
N HIS A 14 -1.66 -3.92 -10.24
CA HIS A 14 -1.43 -2.51 -10.51
C HIS A 14 -0.16 -2.30 -11.32
N ARG A 15 -0.16 -1.27 -12.17
CA ARG A 15 0.98 -0.89 -13.00
C ARG A 15 1.13 0.61 -13.01
N HIS A 16 2.34 1.07 -13.36
CA HIS A 16 2.60 2.50 -13.56
C HIS A 16 1.49 3.13 -14.43
N PRO A 17 0.92 4.26 -14.07
CA PRO A 17 1.30 5.16 -12.99
C PRO A 17 0.53 4.94 -11.67
N PHE A 18 -0.19 3.85 -11.52
CA PHE A 18 -1.03 3.59 -10.34
C PHE A 18 -0.48 2.51 -9.40
N LEU A 19 0.78 2.13 -9.53
CA LEU A 19 1.47 1.25 -8.58
C LEU A 19 2.22 2.12 -7.59
N PHE A 20 1.84 2.06 -6.31
CA PHE A 20 2.36 2.94 -5.26
C PHE A 20 3.18 2.23 -4.19
N VAL A 21 3.73 1.07 -4.50
CA VAL A 21 4.66 0.36 -3.61
C VAL A 21 5.90 0.00 -4.42
N ASP A 22 7.06 0.48 -4.00
CA ASP A 22 8.32 0.25 -4.71
C ASP A 22 9.10 -0.94 -4.18
N ARG A 23 9.01 -1.20 -2.86
CA ARG A 23 9.71 -2.32 -2.24
C ARG A 23 9.06 -2.72 -0.92
N VAL A 24 9.31 -3.96 -0.52
CA VAL A 24 8.92 -4.46 0.81
C VAL A 24 10.19 -4.55 1.64
N LYS A 25 10.17 -3.93 2.81
CA LYS A 25 11.30 -3.93 3.73
C LYS A 25 11.25 -5.11 4.69
N ALA A 26 10.07 -5.46 5.18
CA ALA A 26 9.90 -6.51 6.17
C ALA A 26 8.48 -7.05 6.21
N ILE A 27 8.37 -8.33 6.57
CA ILE A 27 7.12 -8.96 7.00
C ILE A 27 7.37 -9.40 8.45
N ILE A 28 6.53 -8.94 9.37
CA ILE A 28 6.72 -9.16 10.80
C ILE A 28 5.65 -10.12 11.29
N GLU A 29 6.10 -11.28 11.81
CA GLU A 29 5.24 -12.34 12.35
C GLU A 29 4.12 -12.79 11.39
N GLY A 30 4.31 -12.56 10.08
CA GLY A 30 3.38 -12.97 9.05
C GLY A 30 2.13 -12.10 8.91
N ASP A 31 1.89 -11.16 9.83
CA ASP A 31 0.65 -10.38 9.85
C ASP A 31 0.86 -8.87 9.63
N LYS A 32 2.10 -8.40 9.57
CA LYS A 32 2.41 -6.99 9.32
C LYS A 32 3.41 -6.85 8.21
N ILE A 33 3.12 -5.94 7.28
CA ILE A 33 4.04 -5.55 6.21
C ILE A 33 4.58 -4.15 6.46
N VAL A 34 5.87 -3.97 6.18
CA VAL A 34 6.50 -2.66 6.10
C VAL A 34 7.02 -2.51 4.68
N ALA A 35 6.45 -1.57 3.94
CA ALA A 35 6.77 -1.32 2.54
C ALA A 35 7.12 0.15 2.33
N GLU A 36 7.66 0.49 1.17
CA GLU A 36 8.07 1.86 0.86
C GLU A 36 7.69 2.27 -0.55
N LYS A 37 7.37 3.55 -0.69
CA LYS A 37 7.19 4.26 -1.96
C LYS A 37 8.10 5.48 -1.97
N ASP A 38 8.98 5.59 -2.96
CA ASP A 38 9.78 6.79 -3.17
C ASP A 38 8.94 7.81 -3.92
N LEU A 39 8.88 9.04 -3.38
CA LEU A 39 8.10 10.12 -3.96
C LEU A 39 9.02 10.98 -4.83
N SER A 40 8.81 10.94 -6.14
CA SER A 40 9.56 11.75 -7.10
C SER A 40 8.71 12.95 -7.53
N ILE A 41 9.37 14.11 -7.75
CA ILE A 41 8.70 15.28 -8.33
C ILE A 41 8.11 14.96 -9.72
N ASP A 42 8.61 13.92 -10.37
CA ASP A 42 8.12 13.46 -11.67
C ASP A 42 6.86 12.60 -11.57
N ASP A 43 6.42 12.23 -10.37
CA ASP A 43 5.14 11.54 -10.20
C ASP A 43 4.00 12.45 -10.62
N HIS A 44 3.11 11.95 -11.49
CA HIS A 44 2.05 12.75 -12.11
C HIS A 44 1.13 13.47 -11.14
N PHE A 45 0.87 12.86 -9.98
CA PHE A 45 -0.06 13.47 -9.02
C PHE A 45 0.47 14.78 -8.40
N PHE A 46 1.78 15.06 -8.52
CA PHE A 46 2.33 16.32 -8.03
C PHE A 46 2.08 17.48 -9.00
N ASP A 47 1.84 17.20 -10.29
CA ASP A 47 1.68 18.24 -11.30
C ASP A 47 0.54 19.20 -10.99
N GLY A 48 -0.58 18.67 -10.52
CA GLY A 48 -1.76 19.45 -10.20
C GLY A 48 -2.08 19.61 -8.72
N HIS A 49 -1.28 19.02 -7.83
CA HIS A 49 -1.64 18.96 -6.40
C HIS A 49 -0.44 19.34 -5.50
N PHE A 50 0.05 20.55 -5.49
CA PHE A 50 -0.39 21.75 -6.21
C PHE A 50 0.81 22.34 -6.96
N PRO A 51 0.63 23.11 -8.04
CA PRO A 51 1.76 23.58 -8.87
C PRO A 51 2.90 24.25 -8.11
N ASP A 52 2.57 25.08 -7.11
CA ASP A 52 3.55 25.81 -6.30
C ASP A 52 3.78 25.18 -4.91
N ASN A 53 3.11 24.09 -4.61
CA ASN A 53 3.22 23.41 -3.33
C ASN A 53 2.87 21.91 -3.51
N PRO A 54 3.76 21.13 -4.11
CA PRO A 54 3.45 19.73 -4.40
C PRO A 54 3.35 18.88 -3.12
N ILE A 55 2.20 18.25 -2.95
CA ILE A 55 1.95 17.30 -1.88
C ILE A 55 1.22 16.08 -2.45
N MET A 56 1.50 14.91 -1.89
CA MET A 56 0.80 13.71 -2.32
C MET A 56 -0.65 13.76 -1.84
N PRO A 57 -1.63 13.63 -2.74
CA PRO A 57 -3.03 13.61 -2.32
C PRO A 57 -3.31 12.55 -1.28
N GLY A 58 -4.07 12.91 -0.23
CA GLY A 58 -4.41 11.97 0.83
C GLY A 58 -5.10 10.71 0.32
N VAL A 59 -5.95 10.84 -0.71
CA VAL A 59 -6.61 9.70 -1.34
C VAL A 59 -5.61 8.72 -1.95
N LEU A 60 -4.48 9.21 -2.44
CA LEU A 60 -3.43 8.35 -2.99
C LEU A 60 -2.54 7.74 -1.90
N VAL A 61 -2.35 8.43 -0.78
CA VAL A 61 -1.73 7.82 0.41
C VAL A 61 -2.58 6.63 0.86
N SER A 62 -3.90 6.82 0.89
CA SER A 62 -4.84 5.74 1.22
C SER A 62 -4.74 4.58 0.23
N GLU A 63 -4.61 4.88 -1.06
CA GLU A 63 -4.44 3.85 -2.09
C GLU A 63 -3.12 3.09 -1.90
N ALA A 64 -2.04 3.79 -1.58
CA ALA A 64 -0.74 3.15 -1.31
C ALA A 64 -0.85 2.20 -0.11
N LEU A 65 -1.55 2.61 0.96
CA LEU A 65 -1.80 1.76 2.13
C LEU A 65 -2.66 0.55 1.76
N ALA A 66 -3.65 0.72 0.91
CA ALA A 66 -4.48 -0.39 0.42
C ALA A 66 -3.66 -1.38 -0.40
N GLN A 67 -2.76 -0.88 -1.25
CA GLN A 67 -1.87 -1.73 -2.03
C GLN A 67 -0.91 -2.52 -1.15
N ALA A 68 -0.32 -1.88 -0.14
CA ALA A 68 0.54 -2.57 0.82
C ALA A 68 -0.22 -3.67 1.56
N SER A 69 -1.47 -3.40 1.93
CA SER A 69 -2.35 -4.37 2.58
C SER A 69 -2.65 -5.57 1.67
N GLY A 70 -3.01 -5.30 0.43
CA GLY A 70 -3.26 -6.36 -0.57
C GLY A 70 -2.01 -7.17 -0.87
N LEU A 71 -0.86 -6.51 -0.88
CA LEU A 71 0.43 -7.19 -1.07
C LEU A 71 0.72 -8.17 0.07
N LEU A 72 0.43 -7.78 1.31
CA LEU A 72 0.57 -8.68 2.46
C LEU A 72 -0.27 -9.94 2.28
N LEU A 73 -1.54 -9.77 1.89
CA LEU A 73 -2.42 -10.91 1.63
C LEU A 73 -1.88 -11.80 0.51
N GLY A 74 -1.50 -11.20 -0.60
CA GLY A 74 -0.98 -11.94 -1.75
C GLY A 74 0.26 -12.74 -1.41
N LEU A 75 1.17 -12.17 -0.63
CA LEU A 75 2.38 -12.86 -0.18
C LEU A 75 2.05 -14.02 0.76
N LYS A 76 1.10 -13.85 1.66
CA LYS A 76 0.64 -14.93 2.55
C LYS A 76 0.01 -16.07 1.75
N TRP A 77 -0.84 -15.75 0.79
CA TRP A 77 -1.51 -16.76 -0.02
C TRP A 77 -0.54 -17.49 -0.95
N LYS A 78 0.43 -16.78 -1.52
CA LYS A 78 1.50 -17.36 -2.34
C LYS A 78 2.25 -18.44 -1.57
N GLU A 79 2.58 -18.17 -0.33
CA GLU A 79 3.31 -19.09 0.54
C GLU A 79 2.51 -20.35 0.81
N ARG A 80 1.19 -20.23 1.08
CA ARG A 80 0.29 -21.34 1.38
C ARG A 80 -0.21 -22.07 0.14
N HIS A 81 -0.37 -21.34 -0.95
CA HIS A 81 -0.95 -21.85 -2.19
C HIS A 81 -0.17 -21.30 -3.39
N PRO A 82 0.95 -21.94 -3.77
CA PRO A 82 1.77 -21.44 -4.89
C PRO A 82 1.00 -21.29 -6.20
N SER A 83 -0.07 -22.06 -6.40
CA SER A 83 -0.92 -21.94 -7.59
C SER A 83 -1.79 -20.69 -7.59
N PHE A 84 -1.90 -20.00 -6.47
CA PHE A 84 -2.71 -18.77 -6.34
C PHE A 84 -2.28 -17.69 -7.33
N ILE A 85 -0.97 -17.59 -7.60
CA ILE A 85 -0.42 -16.57 -8.51
C ILE A 85 -0.92 -16.73 -9.93
N LYS A 86 -1.27 -17.96 -10.35
CA LYS A 86 -1.74 -18.24 -11.70
C LYS A 86 -3.14 -17.70 -11.95
N LYS A 87 -3.91 -17.45 -10.88
CA LYS A 87 -5.24 -16.84 -10.97
C LYS A 87 -5.12 -15.41 -10.49
N LYS A 88 -5.43 -14.45 -11.36
CA LYS A 88 -5.46 -13.04 -10.96
C LYS A 88 -6.63 -12.80 -10.03
N HIS A 89 -6.33 -12.59 -8.76
CA HIS A 89 -7.32 -12.20 -7.77
C HIS A 89 -7.26 -10.69 -7.60
N HIS A 90 -8.39 -10.04 -7.76
CA HIS A 90 -8.50 -8.61 -7.58
C HIS A 90 -9.08 -8.31 -6.22
N LEU A 91 -8.37 -7.47 -5.48
CA LEU A 91 -8.85 -6.91 -4.22
C LEU A 91 -9.24 -5.47 -4.48
N PHE A 92 -10.33 -5.04 -3.89
CA PHE A 92 -10.74 -3.65 -3.99
C PHE A 92 -11.03 -3.08 -2.60
N LEU A 93 -10.89 -1.76 -2.49
CA LEU A 93 -11.10 -1.06 -1.24
C LEU A 93 -12.60 -0.99 -0.94
N ALA A 94 -13.03 -1.64 0.13
CA ALA A 94 -14.45 -1.70 0.52
C ALA A 94 -14.80 -0.67 1.59
N HIS A 95 -13.85 -0.33 2.46
CA HIS A 95 -14.07 0.63 3.55
C HIS A 95 -12.75 1.27 3.93
N ILE A 96 -12.79 2.54 4.27
CA ILE A 96 -11.60 3.27 4.71
C ILE A 96 -11.97 4.29 5.79
N ASN A 97 -11.12 4.37 6.82
CA ASN A 97 -11.23 5.38 7.87
C ASN A 97 -9.80 5.76 8.26
N VAL A 98 -9.25 6.76 7.59
CA VAL A 98 -7.86 7.19 7.76
C VAL A 98 -7.82 8.69 8.04
N LYS A 99 -7.02 9.07 9.03
CA LYS A 99 -6.72 10.47 9.36
C LYS A 99 -5.35 10.84 8.80
N PHE A 100 -5.22 12.06 8.32
CA PHE A 100 -3.99 12.61 7.76
C PHE A 100 -3.47 13.71 8.67
N PHE A 101 -2.18 13.67 9.00
CA PHE A 101 -1.57 14.59 9.97
C PHE A 101 -0.61 15.57 9.33
N THR A 102 0.17 15.09 8.34
CA THR A 102 1.21 15.87 7.69
C THR A 102 1.28 15.47 6.22
N PRO A 103 1.42 16.43 5.29
CA PRO A 103 1.59 16.10 3.87
C PRO A 103 2.91 15.36 3.60
N ALA A 104 2.86 14.42 2.66
CA ALA A 104 4.05 13.80 2.10
C ALA A 104 4.45 14.55 0.81
N ARG A 105 5.76 14.76 0.61
CA ARG A 105 6.28 15.66 -0.42
C ARG A 105 7.29 14.96 -1.34
N PRO A 106 7.53 15.52 -2.53
CA PRO A 106 8.56 14.99 -3.42
C PRO A 106 9.92 14.92 -2.73
N GLY A 107 10.67 13.88 -3.04
CA GLY A 107 11.99 13.64 -2.44
C GLY A 107 11.95 12.82 -1.16
N GLU A 108 10.77 12.64 -0.56
CA GLU A 108 10.60 11.82 0.63
C GLU A 108 10.35 10.36 0.26
N THR A 109 10.66 9.46 1.19
CA THR A 109 10.28 8.05 1.09
C THR A 109 9.11 7.82 2.03
N LEU A 110 7.99 7.36 1.48
CA LEU A 110 6.79 7.07 2.24
C LEU A 110 6.87 5.63 2.73
N ARG A 111 6.95 5.44 4.04
CA ARG A 111 6.88 4.11 4.66
C ARG A 111 5.43 3.75 4.92
N LEU A 112 5.05 2.59 4.42
CA LEU A 112 3.68 2.08 4.50
C LEU A 112 3.66 0.87 5.41
N GLU A 113 2.83 0.92 6.45
CA GLU A 113 2.67 -0.18 7.39
C GLU A 113 1.22 -0.64 7.39
N ALA A 114 1.02 -1.95 7.30
CA ALA A 114 -0.31 -2.55 7.34
C ALA A 114 -0.27 -3.84 8.14
N SER A 115 -1.21 -3.97 9.08
CA SER A 115 -1.34 -5.16 9.92
C SER A 115 -2.71 -5.77 9.70
N LEU A 116 -2.75 -7.06 9.34
CA LEU A 116 -4.02 -7.77 9.18
C LEU A 116 -4.60 -8.05 10.56
N LYS A 117 -5.82 -7.57 10.82
CA LYS A 117 -6.47 -7.71 12.11
C LYS A 117 -7.65 -8.67 12.10
N LYS A 118 -8.38 -8.74 10.99
CA LYS A 118 -9.57 -9.58 10.92
C LYS A 118 -9.83 -10.03 9.49
N SER A 119 -10.29 -11.26 9.37
CA SER A 119 -10.65 -11.87 8.11
C SER A 119 -12.03 -12.49 8.29
N TYR A 120 -13.00 -12.10 7.47
CA TYR A 120 -14.36 -12.61 7.57
C TYR A 120 -15.00 -12.64 6.17
N GLY A 121 -15.36 -13.85 5.73
CA GLY A 121 -15.85 -14.04 4.37
C GLY A 121 -14.83 -13.60 3.34
N LYS A 122 -15.22 -12.72 2.43
CA LYS A 122 -14.35 -12.14 1.41
C LYS A 122 -13.67 -10.84 1.88
N PHE A 123 -13.84 -10.44 3.14
CA PHE A 123 -13.35 -9.18 3.67
C PHE A 123 -12.13 -9.36 4.56
N TYR A 124 -11.20 -8.40 4.45
CA TYR A 124 -9.94 -8.40 5.22
C TYR A 124 -9.72 -7.00 5.78
N ARG A 125 -9.68 -6.89 7.10
CA ARG A 125 -9.53 -5.61 7.78
C ARG A 125 -8.10 -5.42 8.28
N PHE A 126 -7.58 -4.23 8.04
CA PHE A 126 -6.20 -3.86 8.39
C PHE A 126 -6.17 -2.61 9.26
N GLU A 127 -5.20 -2.53 10.15
CA GLU A 127 -4.75 -1.29 10.73
C GLU A 127 -3.57 -0.81 9.90
N VAL A 128 -3.57 0.48 9.53
CA VAL A 128 -2.60 1.04 8.61
C VAL A 128 -2.00 2.33 9.14
N ALA A 129 -0.75 2.61 8.75
CA ALA A 129 -0.07 3.85 9.08
C ALA A 129 0.94 4.18 7.99
N ALA A 130 1.15 5.47 7.75
CA ALA A 130 2.13 5.95 6.79
C ALA A 130 3.03 6.98 7.46
N TYR A 131 4.32 6.91 7.16
CA TYR A 131 5.37 7.76 7.73
C TYR A 131 6.33 8.21 6.65
N THR A 132 6.90 9.40 6.82
CA THR A 132 8.18 9.75 6.19
C THR A 132 9.22 9.75 7.30
N GLU A 133 10.50 10.02 6.97
CA GLU A 133 11.58 9.98 7.97
C GLU A 133 11.27 10.82 9.21
N ASP A 134 10.73 12.02 9.00
CA ASP A 134 10.51 12.97 10.08
C ASP A 134 9.07 13.10 10.56
N ASN A 135 8.10 12.53 9.84
CA ASN A 135 6.69 12.84 10.07
C ASN A 135 5.79 11.61 10.05
N HIS A 136 4.76 11.67 10.89
CA HIS A 136 3.62 10.76 10.82
C HIS A 136 2.62 11.34 9.81
N ILE A 137 2.40 10.63 8.72
CA ILE A 137 1.59 11.14 7.60
C ILE A 137 0.12 10.78 7.77
N ALA A 138 -0.19 9.52 8.09
CA ALA A 138 -1.56 9.05 8.16
C ALA A 138 -1.67 7.82 9.06
N ARG A 139 -2.88 7.58 9.56
CA ARG A 139 -3.18 6.40 10.39
C ARG A 139 -4.67 6.09 10.37
N GLY A 140 -5.01 4.81 10.40
CA GLY A 140 -6.40 4.41 10.51
C GLY A 140 -6.60 2.93 10.22
N THR A 141 -7.78 2.64 9.67
CA THR A 141 -8.17 1.28 9.29
C THR A 141 -8.69 1.26 7.87
N LEU A 142 -8.57 0.13 7.21
CA LEU A 142 -9.20 -0.10 5.92
C LEU A 142 -9.63 -1.57 5.79
N THR A 143 -10.58 -1.81 4.94
CA THR A 143 -11.06 -3.15 4.61
C THR A 143 -10.95 -3.37 3.11
N LEU A 144 -10.31 -4.47 2.74
CA LEU A 144 -10.27 -4.94 1.36
C LEU A 144 -11.29 -6.05 1.18
N ALA A 145 -11.90 -6.10 0.00
CA ALA A 145 -12.79 -7.19 -0.39
C ALA A 145 -12.20 -7.91 -1.59
N MET A 146 -12.31 -9.23 -1.59
CA MET A 146 -11.91 -10.04 -2.75
C MET A 146 -13.06 -10.07 -3.75
N GLU A 147 -12.77 -9.75 -5.00
CA GLU A 147 -13.70 -9.94 -6.10
C GLU A 147 -13.79 -11.43 -6.43
N ILE A 148 -14.98 -11.96 -6.38
CA ILE A 148 -15.22 -13.38 -6.65
C ILE A 148 -15.82 -13.55 -8.04
#